data_d69945399b0f1b8b7216fdc1c9e22ec0
#
_entry.id   d69945399b0f1b8b7216fdc1c9e22ec0
#
_cell.length_a   1.000
_cell.length_b   1.000
_cell.length_c   1.000
_cell.angle_alpha   90.00
_cell.angle_beta   90.00
_cell.angle_gamma   90.00
#
_symmetry.space_group_name_H-M   'P 1'
#
loop_
_entity.id
_entity.type
_entity.pdbx_description
1 polymer ?
#
loop_
_entity_poly.entity_id
_entity_poly.type
_entity_poly.pdbx_seq_one_letter_code
_entity_poly.pdbx_strand_id
1 'polypeptide(L)'
;MDSFSLIANSGIQLLTFRLKLNTQDKFKMWFREWYDTSNGQWRLDLAHEVTTDDNVLFYDKHELFDGGYLNDPTIEYDPIELRNDGINPLKIDDEMCNGVRGELYKLTFSDKHNALKNFENKWIPIPYFFKRTEKRFKYSPMNWSRVKFVPRSEGKTELEYDVILAFDTRAGYSSDEYNEFPVFPDQYCSEMNFALCDNEFFLMDYCSPKENWSYIDEYIFRLVHPTLSSVSQIKGANTHKMSYIASYIFLVNYLAQNKLFPAIKLYKDQDVEVRNVDMVIDIGNSRTTALLIEDNSNFNQVKPLSLIDYTELLREKDGKTCIRSYKEPFDMRLAFRKVDFGSFGINDSKQFVYPSFIRLGQEASTLIHRACSSAWEEETLSTYSSPKRYLWDNKPSKKEWEFLVLPGEESNHILNIRGISSNLMSDGRIDVTGTDGGRSSHYSRRSLMTFAFLEMLSQANTQINSEPYRIDVGWKTVPRKIKRIIITCPTAMSKIEREALVKCAKDAVTLYGRFIYGNGVPAIDIIPAVRSMKDNDGSWYYDEATCAQLVYIYGEVGHKYKGVCSEFFNLYGKVVDGNQQPTLTVGSLDIGAGTSDLMISEYSYTKGDLTTITPDPKFYDSFYFAGDDMLKA
;
A
#
# COMPACT_ATOMS: atom_id res chain seq x y z
N MET A 1 14.22 -11.73 -15.73
CA MET A 1 13.23 -10.65 -15.60
C MET A 1 13.97 -9.34 -15.41
N ASP A 2 13.45 -8.26 -15.98
CA ASP A 2 14.02 -6.94 -15.79
C ASP A 2 13.92 -6.52 -14.31
N SER A 3 14.81 -5.64 -13.88
CA SER A 3 14.77 -5.15 -12.50
C SER A 3 13.59 -4.20 -12.32
N PHE A 4 12.93 -4.27 -11.16
CA PHE A 4 11.84 -3.38 -10.75
C PHE A 4 12.36 -2.27 -9.84
N SER A 5 11.95 -1.04 -10.08
CA SER A 5 12.46 0.12 -9.35
C SER A 5 11.46 0.66 -8.34
N LEU A 6 11.91 0.86 -7.12
CA LEU A 6 11.16 1.43 -5.99
C LEU A 6 11.76 2.75 -5.55
N ILE A 7 10.94 3.59 -4.94
CA ILE A 7 11.35 4.83 -4.28
C ILE A 7 11.13 4.66 -2.77
N ALA A 8 12.11 5.03 -1.96
CA ALA A 8 11.96 5.05 -0.51
C ALA A 8 10.83 5.99 -0.08
N ASN A 9 10.13 5.66 1.01
CA ASN A 9 9.02 6.43 1.56
C ASN A 9 7.83 6.66 0.60
N SER A 10 7.68 5.80 -0.39
CA SER A 10 6.58 5.86 -1.36
C SER A 10 5.34 5.04 -0.96
N GLY A 11 5.24 4.62 0.29
CA GLY A 11 4.17 3.74 0.76
C GLY A 11 4.39 2.27 0.41
N ILE A 12 3.32 1.49 0.39
CA ILE A 12 3.38 0.08 0.00
C ILE A 12 3.24 -0.02 -1.52
N GLN A 13 4.30 -0.46 -2.18
CA GLN A 13 4.35 -0.64 -3.62
C GLN A 13 4.02 -2.09 -4.00
N LEU A 14 3.23 -2.25 -5.05
CA LEU A 14 2.77 -3.54 -5.53
C LEU A 14 3.34 -3.84 -6.93
N LEU A 15 3.73 -5.09 -7.13
CA LEU A 15 4.14 -5.62 -8.41
C LEU A 15 3.40 -6.93 -8.66
N THR A 16 2.89 -7.16 -9.86
CA THR A 16 2.30 -8.44 -10.24
C THR A 16 2.92 -8.99 -11.51
N PHE A 17 3.10 -10.29 -11.56
CA PHE A 17 3.59 -11.01 -12.71
C PHE A 17 3.08 -12.45 -12.69
N ARG A 18 3.20 -13.13 -13.84
CA ARG A 18 2.84 -14.54 -13.98
C ARG A 18 4.04 -15.43 -13.71
N LEU A 19 3.86 -16.42 -12.86
CA LEU A 19 4.84 -17.44 -12.52
C LEU A 19 4.37 -18.78 -13.09
N LYS A 20 5.29 -19.48 -13.78
CA LYS A 20 5.11 -20.86 -14.22
C LYS A 20 6.16 -21.72 -13.55
N LEU A 21 5.72 -22.78 -12.91
CA LEU A 21 6.57 -23.74 -12.23
C LEU A 21 6.52 -25.08 -12.96
N ASN A 22 7.69 -25.67 -13.18
CA ASN A 22 7.80 -26.98 -13.79
C ASN A 22 7.82 -28.04 -12.69
N THR A 23 6.78 -28.86 -12.61
CA THR A 23 6.66 -29.95 -11.63
C THR A 23 7.61 -31.13 -11.91
N GLN A 24 8.26 -31.16 -13.06
CA GLN A 24 9.29 -32.16 -13.41
C GLN A 24 10.71 -31.70 -13.07
N ASP A 25 10.86 -30.54 -12.42
CA ASP A 25 12.15 -30.04 -12.00
C ASP A 25 12.82 -31.02 -11.01
N LYS A 26 14.12 -31.24 -11.21
CA LYS A 26 14.92 -32.13 -10.35
C LYS A 26 15.44 -31.41 -9.10
N PHE A 27 14.98 -30.19 -8.82
CA PHE A 27 15.40 -29.45 -7.65
C PHE A 27 15.01 -30.20 -6.38
N LYS A 28 15.96 -30.40 -5.50
CA LYS A 28 15.80 -31.13 -4.25
C LYS A 28 16.60 -30.45 -3.13
N MET A 29 16.09 -30.51 -1.92
CA MET A 29 16.81 -30.13 -0.69
C MET A 29 16.62 -31.22 0.34
N TRP A 30 17.67 -31.46 1.12
CA TRP A 30 17.67 -32.37 2.23
C TRP A 30 17.68 -31.60 3.53
N PHE A 31 16.86 -32.05 4.48
CA PHE A 31 16.71 -31.45 5.80
C PHE A 31 16.90 -32.51 6.86
N ARG A 32 17.63 -32.15 7.91
CA ARG A 32 17.75 -32.92 9.14
C ARG A 32 16.91 -32.24 10.22
N GLU A 33 15.97 -32.96 10.79
CA GLU A 33 15.16 -32.50 11.94
C GLU A 33 15.58 -33.28 13.18
N TRP A 34 15.90 -32.60 14.27
CA TRP A 34 16.33 -33.24 15.48
C TRP A 34 15.91 -32.46 16.73
N TYR A 35 15.82 -33.15 17.87
CA TYR A 35 15.44 -32.55 19.13
C TYR A 35 16.69 -32.24 19.97
N ASP A 36 16.95 -30.94 20.18
CA ASP A 36 18.03 -30.47 21.02
C ASP A 36 17.62 -30.61 22.50
N THR A 37 18.16 -31.64 23.18
CA THR A 37 17.87 -31.91 24.58
C THR A 37 18.42 -30.84 25.52
N SER A 38 19.44 -30.10 25.12
CA SER A 38 20.05 -29.07 25.96
C SER A 38 19.15 -27.84 26.08
N ASN A 39 18.43 -27.50 25.02
CA ASN A 39 17.54 -26.35 24.95
C ASN A 39 16.06 -26.74 24.97
N GLY A 40 15.74 -28.04 24.92
CA GLY A 40 14.35 -28.52 24.88
C GLY A 40 13.60 -28.09 23.60
N GLN A 41 14.29 -27.92 22.49
CA GLN A 41 13.72 -27.38 21.24
C GLN A 41 14.01 -28.31 20.06
N TRP A 42 13.07 -28.30 19.11
CA TRP A 42 13.31 -28.90 17.81
C TRP A 42 14.19 -27.98 16.98
N ARG A 43 15.15 -28.59 16.26
CA ARG A 43 16.08 -27.95 15.36
C ARG A 43 15.90 -28.46 13.95
N LEU A 44 16.18 -27.61 12.98
CA LEU A 44 16.18 -27.93 11.56
C LEU A 44 17.52 -27.51 10.98
N ASP A 45 18.24 -28.44 10.39
CA ASP A 45 19.49 -28.19 9.70
C ASP A 45 19.37 -28.61 8.23
N LEU A 46 20.23 -28.06 7.39
CA LEU A 46 20.38 -28.45 5.99
C LEU A 46 21.39 -29.57 5.90
N ALA A 47 21.05 -30.61 5.13
CA ALA A 47 21.96 -31.72 4.86
C ALA A 47 22.45 -31.67 3.42
N HIS A 48 23.73 -31.96 3.23
CA HIS A 48 24.37 -32.02 1.92
C HIS A 48 24.58 -33.48 1.50
N GLU A 49 24.02 -33.85 0.35
CA GLU A 49 24.14 -35.17 -0.25
C GLU A 49 25.44 -35.24 -1.06
N VAL A 50 26.30 -36.19 -0.74
CA VAL A 50 27.49 -36.53 -1.52
C VAL A 50 27.37 -37.97 -2.02
N THR A 51 27.34 -38.16 -3.31
CA THR A 51 27.31 -39.49 -3.94
C THR A 51 28.74 -39.92 -4.28
N THR A 52 29.16 -41.01 -3.68
CA THR A 52 30.43 -41.73 -4.05
C THR A 52 30.07 -42.94 -4.93
N ASP A 53 31.09 -43.59 -5.49
CA ASP A 53 30.88 -44.75 -6.41
C ASP A 53 30.10 -45.88 -5.71
N ASP A 54 30.18 -46.01 -4.38
CA ASP A 54 29.59 -47.11 -3.63
C ASP A 54 28.48 -46.69 -2.65
N ASN A 55 28.43 -45.41 -2.27
CA ASN A 55 27.52 -44.95 -1.19
C ASN A 55 27.00 -43.52 -1.41
N VAL A 56 25.86 -43.24 -0.80
CA VAL A 56 25.35 -41.88 -0.65
C VAL A 56 25.54 -41.46 0.82
N LEU A 57 26.33 -40.44 1.01
CA LEU A 57 26.67 -39.89 2.32
C LEU A 57 25.98 -38.52 2.50
N PHE A 58 25.64 -38.20 3.73
CA PHE A 58 25.08 -36.90 4.08
C PHE A 58 25.93 -36.24 5.15
N TYR A 59 26.16 -34.94 4.95
CA TYR A 59 26.89 -34.10 5.89
C TYR A 59 26.02 -32.96 6.35
N ASP A 60 26.26 -32.48 7.58
CA ASP A 60 25.67 -31.22 8.03
C ASP A 60 26.23 -30.09 7.17
N LYS A 61 25.34 -29.42 6.44
CA LYS A 61 25.73 -28.38 5.50
C LYS A 61 26.20 -27.11 6.23
N HIS A 62 25.73 -26.88 7.44
CA HIS A 62 26.11 -25.75 8.26
C HIS A 62 27.55 -25.90 8.78
N GLU A 63 27.93 -27.08 9.25
CA GLU A 63 29.29 -27.36 9.70
C GLU A 63 30.30 -27.23 8.55
N LEU A 64 29.95 -27.70 7.35
CA LEU A 64 30.76 -27.55 6.15
C LEU A 64 31.01 -26.08 5.76
N PHE A 65 30.09 -25.17 6.15
CA PHE A 65 30.17 -23.77 5.78
C PHE A 65 30.83 -22.90 6.85
N ASP A 66 30.55 -23.11 8.13
CA ASP A 66 31.15 -22.35 9.24
C ASP A 66 32.66 -22.56 9.35
N GLY A 67 33.15 -23.71 8.92
CA GLY A 67 34.59 -23.96 8.81
C GLY A 67 35.30 -23.13 7.74
N GLY A 68 34.57 -22.38 6.91
CA GLY A 68 35.13 -21.56 5.83
C GLY A 68 35.78 -22.34 4.70
N TYR A 69 35.62 -23.66 4.66
CA TYR A 69 36.48 -24.59 3.95
C TYR A 69 35.74 -25.59 3.04
N LEU A 70 34.67 -25.17 2.39
CA LEU A 70 34.06 -26.02 1.33
C LEU A 70 35.06 -26.49 0.27
N ASN A 71 36.32 -25.98 0.30
CA ASN A 71 37.42 -26.31 -0.61
C ASN A 71 38.70 -26.73 0.12
N ASP A 72 38.68 -27.02 1.42
CA ASP A 72 39.86 -27.53 2.10
C ASP A 72 39.84 -29.07 2.12
N PRO A 73 40.65 -29.74 1.30
CA PRO A 73 40.69 -31.19 1.24
C PRO A 73 41.30 -31.84 2.50
N THR A 74 41.75 -31.05 3.49
CA THR A 74 42.39 -31.56 4.72
C THR A 74 41.41 -31.76 5.87
N ILE A 75 40.17 -31.31 5.76
CA ILE A 75 39.15 -31.48 6.80
C ILE A 75 38.30 -32.72 6.45
N GLU A 76 38.47 -33.78 7.23
CA GLU A 76 37.59 -34.93 7.21
C GLU A 76 36.36 -34.62 8.06
N TYR A 77 35.20 -34.59 7.46
CA TYR A 77 33.91 -34.49 8.15
C TYR A 77 33.35 -35.89 8.36
N ASP A 78 32.87 -36.16 9.57
CA ASP A 78 32.18 -37.42 9.83
C ASP A 78 30.85 -37.46 9.04
N PRO A 79 30.64 -38.44 8.18
CA PRO A 79 29.39 -38.59 7.46
C PRO A 79 28.25 -38.92 8.40
N ILE A 80 27.07 -38.38 8.14
CA ILE A 80 25.85 -38.80 8.83
C ILE A 80 25.52 -40.19 8.31
N GLU A 81 25.72 -41.23 9.14
CA GLU A 81 25.33 -42.58 8.79
C GLU A 81 23.80 -42.71 8.77
N LEU A 82 23.29 -43.24 7.67
CA LEU A 82 21.88 -43.44 7.45
C LEU A 82 21.57 -44.94 7.47
N ARG A 83 20.62 -45.33 8.32
CA ARG A 83 20.00 -46.65 8.19
C ARG A 83 18.83 -46.57 7.22
N ASN A 84 18.94 -47.22 6.11
CA ASN A 84 17.85 -47.38 5.18
C ASN A 84 17.09 -48.67 5.55
N ASP A 85 16.04 -48.55 6.35
CA ASP A 85 15.16 -49.64 6.73
C ASP A 85 13.93 -49.79 5.80
N GLY A 86 13.96 -49.10 4.65
CA GLY A 86 12.90 -49.15 3.65
C GLY A 86 11.67 -48.35 3.97
N ILE A 87 11.69 -47.59 5.08
CA ILE A 87 10.61 -46.70 5.50
C ILE A 87 11.03 -45.24 5.23
N ASN A 88 10.26 -44.52 4.47
CA ASN A 88 10.45 -43.08 4.30
C ASN A 88 9.79 -42.34 5.47
N PRO A 89 10.48 -41.43 6.20
CA PRO A 89 11.82 -40.85 5.95
C PRO A 89 12.97 -41.71 6.51
N LEU A 90 14.17 -41.47 6.00
CA LEU A 90 15.39 -42.10 6.51
C LEU A 90 15.64 -41.69 7.96
N LYS A 91 15.81 -42.64 8.86
CA LYS A 91 16.08 -42.36 10.28
C LYS A 91 17.59 -42.27 10.52
N ILE A 92 18.01 -41.28 11.31
CA ILE A 92 19.37 -41.14 11.77
C ILE A 92 19.54 -42.02 13.05
N ASP A 93 20.66 -42.72 13.15
CA ASP A 93 20.92 -43.59 14.30
C ASP A 93 21.07 -42.77 15.61
N ASP A 94 20.43 -43.25 16.69
CA ASP A 94 20.41 -42.57 17.99
C ASP A 94 21.81 -42.40 18.60
N GLU A 95 22.78 -43.25 18.27
CA GLU A 95 24.16 -43.20 18.81
C GLU A 95 24.97 -42.02 18.23
N MET A 96 24.75 -41.65 16.95
CA MET A 96 25.54 -40.61 16.31
C MET A 96 25.04 -39.18 16.63
N CYS A 97 23.83 -39.05 17.10
CA CYS A 97 23.27 -37.77 17.53
C CYS A 97 23.30 -37.55 19.05
N ASN A 98 24.25 -38.17 19.78
CA ASN A 98 24.33 -38.11 21.23
C ASN A 98 23.02 -38.52 21.92
N GLY A 99 22.33 -39.52 21.41
CA GLY A 99 21.04 -40.01 21.94
C GLY A 99 19.83 -39.17 21.54
N VAL A 100 20.00 -38.23 20.59
CA VAL A 100 18.91 -37.37 20.11
C VAL A 100 18.25 -37.99 18.89
N ARG A 101 16.94 -38.20 18.97
CA ARG A 101 16.17 -38.67 17.80
C ARG A 101 16.16 -37.59 16.71
N GLY A 102 16.67 -37.93 15.52
CA GLY A 102 16.66 -37.08 14.35
C GLY A 102 16.06 -37.81 13.16
N GLU A 103 15.46 -37.05 12.27
CA GLU A 103 14.92 -37.55 11.00
C GLU A 103 15.55 -36.79 9.84
N LEU A 104 16.01 -37.50 8.82
CA LEU A 104 16.47 -36.92 7.55
C LEU A 104 15.38 -37.10 6.50
N TYR A 105 14.98 -36.02 5.84
CA TYR A 105 13.98 -36.09 4.78
C TYR A 105 14.31 -35.17 3.61
N LYS A 106 13.77 -35.53 2.46
CA LYS A 106 13.95 -34.82 1.20
C LYS A 106 12.69 -34.09 0.78
N LEU A 107 12.82 -32.83 0.40
CA LEU A 107 11.79 -32.10 -0.32
C LEU A 107 12.14 -32.00 -1.80
N THR A 108 11.16 -32.25 -2.65
CA THR A 108 11.24 -32.13 -4.11
C THR A 108 9.99 -31.44 -4.62
N PHE A 109 10.14 -30.71 -5.72
CA PHE A 109 8.98 -30.16 -6.41
C PHE A 109 8.28 -31.28 -7.18
N SER A 110 7.07 -31.63 -6.81
CA SER A 110 6.29 -32.66 -7.50
C SER A 110 4.80 -32.41 -7.33
N ASP A 111 3.97 -33.01 -8.20
CA ASP A 111 2.50 -32.92 -8.12
C ASP A 111 1.94 -33.41 -6.79
N LYS A 112 2.65 -34.31 -6.12
CA LYS A 112 2.25 -34.89 -4.81
C LYS A 112 2.68 -34.05 -3.62
N HIS A 113 3.75 -33.25 -3.76
CA HIS A 113 4.33 -32.43 -2.70
C HIS A 113 4.62 -31.02 -3.20
N ASN A 114 3.55 -30.30 -3.55
CA ASN A 114 3.66 -28.90 -3.92
C ASN A 114 3.82 -28.05 -2.65
N ALA A 115 5.04 -27.61 -2.36
CA ALA A 115 5.33 -26.73 -1.23
C ALA A 115 4.52 -25.42 -1.26
N LEU A 116 4.12 -24.95 -2.45
CA LEU A 116 3.28 -23.75 -2.61
C LEU A 116 1.86 -23.92 -2.08
N LYS A 117 1.31 -25.14 -2.10
CA LYS A 117 -0.10 -25.36 -1.75
C LYS A 117 -0.47 -24.84 -0.36
N ASN A 118 0.47 -24.93 0.59
CA ASN A 118 0.26 -24.41 1.94
C ASN A 118 0.22 -22.88 2.01
N PHE A 119 0.74 -22.20 0.99
CA PHE A 119 0.90 -20.75 0.94
C PHE A 119 -0.01 -20.07 -0.09
N GLU A 120 -0.83 -20.83 -0.82
CA GLU A 120 -1.77 -20.29 -1.81
C GLU A 120 -2.76 -19.32 -1.18
N ASN A 121 -3.00 -18.21 -1.87
CA ASN A 121 -3.91 -17.14 -1.46
C ASN A 121 -3.57 -16.45 -0.12
N LYS A 122 -2.41 -16.73 0.46
CA LYS A 122 -1.93 -16.13 1.70
C LYS A 122 -0.77 -15.20 1.43
N TRP A 123 -0.67 -14.12 2.21
CA TRP A 123 0.52 -13.29 2.23
C TRP A 123 1.60 -13.98 3.03
N ILE A 124 2.79 -14.13 2.48
CA ILE A 124 3.95 -14.66 3.18
C ILE A 124 5.12 -13.69 3.10
N PRO A 125 5.92 -13.56 4.16
CA PRO A 125 7.20 -12.85 4.08
C PRO A 125 8.07 -13.47 3.00
N ILE A 126 8.84 -12.64 2.30
CA ILE A 126 9.79 -13.13 1.31
C ILE A 126 11.11 -12.38 1.44
N PRO A 127 12.28 -13.07 1.53
CA PRO A 127 13.55 -12.45 1.89
C PRO A 127 14.22 -11.78 0.69
N TYR A 128 13.81 -10.56 0.37
CA TYR A 128 14.57 -9.69 -0.54
C TYR A 128 15.68 -9.00 0.24
N PHE A 129 16.90 -9.50 0.10
CA PHE A 129 18.05 -9.03 0.84
C PHE A 129 18.93 -8.09 0.01
N PHE A 130 19.58 -7.15 0.69
CA PHE A 130 20.48 -6.20 0.06
C PHE A 130 21.70 -6.94 -0.52
N LYS A 131 21.89 -6.80 -1.82
CA LYS A 131 22.97 -7.44 -2.57
C LYS A 131 24.04 -6.41 -2.89
N ARG A 132 25.12 -6.43 -2.12
CA ARG A 132 26.23 -5.48 -2.31
C ARG A 132 27.13 -5.87 -3.50
N THR A 133 27.30 -7.17 -3.74
CA THR A 133 28.02 -7.74 -4.90
C THR A 133 27.29 -8.97 -5.38
N GLU A 134 27.64 -9.50 -6.57
CA GLU A 134 26.96 -10.69 -7.12
C GLU A 134 26.96 -11.91 -6.18
N LYS A 135 27.92 -11.99 -5.25
CA LYS A 135 28.11 -13.15 -4.35
C LYS A 135 27.88 -12.86 -2.86
N ARG A 136 27.59 -11.63 -2.44
CA ARG A 136 27.48 -11.30 -1.02
C ARG A 136 26.22 -10.49 -0.72
N PHE A 137 25.35 -11.08 0.06
CA PHE A 137 24.30 -10.35 0.75
C PHE A 137 24.90 -9.63 1.96
N LYS A 138 24.50 -8.40 2.20
CA LYS A 138 24.87 -7.62 3.37
C LYS A 138 23.60 -7.04 3.95
N TYR A 139 23.33 -7.21 5.23
CA TYR A 139 22.17 -6.70 5.96
C TYR A 139 20.84 -6.81 5.20
N SER A 140 19.92 -7.50 5.75
CA SER A 140 18.58 -7.60 5.17
C SER A 140 17.61 -6.72 5.92
N PRO A 141 16.77 -5.95 5.23
CA PRO A 141 15.52 -5.53 5.81
C PRO A 141 14.68 -6.78 6.05
N MET A 142 14.48 -7.11 7.32
CA MET A 142 13.96 -8.44 7.69
C MET A 142 12.53 -8.69 7.23
N ASN A 143 11.72 -7.66 7.09
CA ASN A 143 10.28 -7.82 6.90
C ASN A 143 9.65 -6.74 6.01
N TRP A 144 10.35 -6.33 4.97
CA TRP A 144 9.86 -5.25 4.10
C TRP A 144 9.14 -5.74 2.85
N SER A 145 9.14 -7.05 2.61
CA SER A 145 8.56 -7.64 1.41
C SER A 145 7.64 -8.81 1.73
N ARG A 146 6.56 -8.91 0.97
CA ARG A 146 5.54 -9.95 1.04
C ARG A 146 5.26 -10.48 -0.35
N VAL A 147 4.85 -11.73 -0.42
CA VAL A 147 4.35 -12.34 -1.64
C VAL A 147 3.01 -13.04 -1.39
N LYS A 148 2.14 -12.99 -2.39
CA LYS A 148 0.91 -13.78 -2.45
C LYS A 148 0.87 -14.52 -3.77
N PHE A 149 0.63 -15.83 -3.71
CA PHE A 149 0.49 -16.71 -4.86
C PHE A 149 -0.99 -17.01 -5.08
N VAL A 150 -1.52 -16.62 -6.24
CA VAL A 150 -2.91 -16.87 -6.62
C VAL A 150 -2.93 -17.90 -7.74
N PRO A 151 -3.44 -19.12 -7.49
CA PRO A 151 -3.45 -20.19 -8.49
C PRO A 151 -4.37 -19.84 -9.67
N ARG A 152 -3.96 -20.17 -10.89
CA ARG A 152 -4.75 -19.91 -12.11
C ARG A 152 -5.48 -21.14 -12.64
N SER A 153 -4.92 -22.31 -12.47
CA SER A 153 -5.53 -23.54 -13.00
C SER A 153 -5.10 -24.75 -12.19
N GLU A 154 -6.06 -25.62 -11.92
CA GLU A 154 -5.80 -26.96 -11.39
C GLU A 154 -5.64 -27.96 -12.54
N GLY A 155 -4.70 -28.90 -12.42
CA GLY A 155 -4.67 -30.12 -13.22
C GLY A 155 -3.78 -30.16 -14.46
N LYS A 156 -2.75 -29.32 -14.55
CA LYS A 156 -1.72 -29.40 -15.62
C LYS A 156 -0.35 -29.75 -15.03
N THR A 157 0.52 -30.31 -15.89
CA THR A 157 1.94 -30.57 -15.57
C THR A 157 2.73 -29.30 -15.24
N GLU A 158 2.20 -28.13 -15.60
CA GLU A 158 2.73 -26.82 -15.23
C GLU A 158 1.77 -26.14 -14.25
N LEU A 159 2.30 -25.72 -13.11
CA LEU A 159 1.57 -24.92 -12.14
C LEU A 159 1.72 -23.44 -12.50
N GLU A 160 0.61 -22.77 -12.75
CA GLU A 160 0.57 -21.34 -13.07
C GLU A 160 -0.01 -20.54 -11.92
N TYR A 161 0.70 -19.49 -11.53
CA TYR A 161 0.30 -18.55 -10.49
C TYR A 161 0.35 -17.11 -10.97
N ASP A 162 -0.61 -16.32 -10.55
CA ASP A 162 -0.43 -14.87 -10.50
C ASP A 162 0.25 -14.53 -9.18
N VAL A 163 1.40 -13.89 -9.26
CA VAL A 163 2.20 -13.49 -8.10
C VAL A 163 1.96 -12.01 -7.83
N ILE A 164 1.71 -11.67 -6.57
CA ILE A 164 1.68 -10.29 -6.11
C ILE A 164 2.82 -10.11 -5.12
N LEU A 165 3.74 -9.20 -5.43
CA LEU A 165 4.75 -8.72 -4.49
C LEU A 165 4.28 -7.40 -3.88
N ALA A 166 4.46 -7.25 -2.58
CA ALA A 166 4.25 -6.02 -1.85
C ALA A 166 5.53 -5.63 -1.12
N PHE A 167 5.91 -4.34 -1.23
CA PHE A 167 7.09 -3.78 -0.58
C PHE A 167 6.69 -2.60 0.30
N ASP A 168 6.98 -2.68 1.58
CA ASP A 168 6.88 -1.53 2.49
C ASP A 168 8.17 -0.70 2.35
N THR A 169 8.05 0.41 1.62
CA THR A 169 9.20 1.24 1.25
C THR A 169 9.57 2.28 2.30
N ARG A 170 8.91 2.28 3.48
CA ARG A 170 9.27 3.19 4.56
C ARG A 170 10.71 2.95 4.99
N ALA A 171 11.47 4.01 5.06
CA ALA A 171 12.91 3.95 5.29
C ALA A 171 13.31 4.84 6.45
N GLY A 172 14.02 4.27 7.44
CA GLY A 172 14.69 4.99 8.52
C GLY A 172 16.11 5.36 8.12
N TYR A 173 16.58 6.53 8.58
CA TYR A 173 17.92 7.03 8.25
C TYR A 173 18.86 7.06 9.46
N SER A 174 18.39 6.67 10.64
CA SER A 174 19.19 6.53 11.86
C SER A 174 19.05 5.15 12.49
N SER A 175 20.01 4.76 13.31
CA SER A 175 19.98 3.50 14.06
C SER A 175 18.80 3.42 15.02
N ASP A 176 18.37 4.57 15.57
CA ASP A 176 17.27 4.63 16.53
C ASP A 176 15.91 4.40 15.84
N GLU A 177 15.83 4.66 14.53
CA GLU A 177 14.63 4.44 13.72
C GLU A 177 14.53 3.00 13.16
N TYR A 178 15.59 2.21 13.25
CA TYR A 178 15.67 0.87 12.66
C TYR A 178 14.50 -0.05 13.07
N ASN A 179 14.06 0.05 14.31
CA ASN A 179 12.92 -0.75 14.81
C ASN A 179 11.56 -0.27 14.30
N GLU A 180 11.49 0.94 13.73
CA GLU A 180 10.24 1.53 13.25
C GLU A 180 10.06 1.38 11.73
N PHE A 181 11.17 1.35 10.99
CA PHE A 181 11.16 1.32 9.55
C PHE A 181 11.68 -0.01 9.00
N PRO A 182 11.01 -0.57 7.98
CA PRO A 182 11.40 -1.85 7.40
C PRO A 182 12.69 -1.77 6.60
N VAL A 183 13.06 -0.61 6.07
CA VAL A 183 14.27 -0.41 5.28
C VAL A 183 15.18 0.60 5.97
N PHE A 184 16.47 0.26 6.06
CA PHE A 184 17.51 1.16 6.54
C PHE A 184 18.50 1.43 5.39
N PRO A 185 18.35 2.56 4.67
CA PRO A 185 19.20 2.87 3.54
C PRO A 185 20.65 3.08 3.96
N ASP A 186 21.57 2.46 3.24
CA ASP A 186 23.00 2.78 3.38
C ASP A 186 23.22 4.25 2.98
N GLN A 187 23.72 5.05 3.92
CA GLN A 187 23.95 6.49 3.70
C GLN A 187 24.94 6.79 2.56
N TYR A 188 25.73 5.80 2.18
CA TYR A 188 26.74 5.93 1.11
C TYR A 188 26.26 5.48 -0.27
N CYS A 189 25.07 4.90 -0.37
CA CYS A 189 24.50 4.41 -1.62
C CYS A 189 23.29 5.23 -2.05
N SER A 190 23.30 5.78 -3.26
CA SER A 190 22.12 6.43 -3.86
C SER A 190 21.10 5.43 -4.39
N GLU A 191 21.58 4.25 -4.81
CA GLU A 191 20.80 3.12 -5.29
C GLU A 191 21.16 1.87 -4.49
N MET A 192 20.15 1.15 -4.02
CA MET A 192 20.35 -0.12 -3.34
C MET A 192 19.73 -1.25 -4.14
N ASN A 193 20.49 -2.31 -4.36
CA ASN A 193 20.04 -3.48 -5.11
C ASN A 193 19.65 -4.60 -4.16
N PHE A 194 18.43 -5.12 -4.34
CA PHE A 194 17.91 -6.25 -3.59
C PHE A 194 17.60 -7.42 -4.51
N ALA A 195 17.82 -8.62 -4.03
CA ALA A 195 17.45 -9.84 -4.71
C ALA A 195 16.83 -10.83 -3.72
N LEU A 196 16.04 -11.75 -4.24
CA LEU A 196 15.58 -12.88 -3.45
C LEU A 196 16.79 -13.68 -2.97
N CYS A 197 16.82 -14.00 -1.70
CA CYS A 197 17.97 -14.66 -1.08
C CYS A 197 18.13 -16.08 -1.64
N ASP A 198 19.25 -16.32 -2.29
CA ASP A 198 19.68 -17.62 -2.79
C ASP A 198 20.71 -18.31 -1.88
N ASN A 199 21.08 -17.66 -0.80
CA ASN A 199 21.99 -18.18 0.20
C ASN A 199 21.23 -18.91 1.32
N GLU A 200 21.42 -20.21 1.40
CA GLU A 200 20.69 -21.08 2.32
C GLU A 200 20.95 -20.75 3.78
N PHE A 201 22.15 -20.27 4.14
CA PHE A 201 22.50 -19.90 5.51
C PHE A 201 21.78 -18.62 5.95
N PHE A 202 21.74 -17.60 5.10
CA PHE A 202 20.93 -16.41 5.38
C PHE A 202 19.45 -16.73 5.48
N LEU A 203 18.96 -17.73 4.72
CA LEU A 203 17.58 -18.20 4.85
C LEU A 203 17.34 -18.91 6.19
N MET A 204 18.28 -19.74 6.62
CA MET A 204 18.21 -20.40 7.94
C MET A 204 18.23 -19.37 9.07
N ASP A 205 19.11 -18.38 9.02
CA ASP A 205 19.15 -17.29 9.98
C ASP A 205 17.87 -16.46 9.98
N TYR A 206 17.32 -16.17 8.81
CA TYR A 206 16.06 -15.44 8.66
C TYR A 206 14.88 -16.17 9.30
N CYS A 207 14.87 -17.49 9.24
CA CYS A 207 13.83 -18.35 9.81
C CYS A 207 14.11 -18.80 11.25
N SER A 208 15.35 -18.58 11.75
CA SER A 208 15.76 -19.06 13.06
C SER A 208 15.13 -18.24 14.19
N PRO A 209 14.66 -18.88 15.27
CA PRO A 209 14.12 -18.19 16.44
C PRO A 209 15.24 -17.60 17.32
N LYS A 210 15.98 -16.62 16.84
CA LYS A 210 16.92 -15.84 17.68
C LYS A 210 16.20 -14.67 18.32
N GLU A 211 16.15 -14.67 19.60
CA GLU A 211 15.66 -13.76 20.64
C GLU A 211 14.64 -12.65 20.28
N ASN A 212 14.76 -11.85 19.28
CA ASN A 212 13.82 -10.78 18.95
C ASN A 212 13.31 -10.78 17.48
N TRP A 213 13.74 -11.77 16.70
CA TRP A 213 13.51 -11.85 15.26
C TRP A 213 12.67 -13.06 14.85
N SER A 214 12.19 -13.82 15.84
CA SER A 214 11.51 -15.13 15.67
C SER A 214 10.11 -15.06 15.06
N TYR A 215 9.63 -13.86 14.66
CA TYR A 215 8.27 -13.75 14.15
C TYR A 215 8.06 -14.52 12.83
N ILE A 216 9.11 -14.74 12.02
CA ILE A 216 8.97 -15.50 10.76
C ILE A 216 8.60 -16.95 11.03
N ASP A 217 9.27 -17.60 11.97
CA ASP A 217 8.95 -18.98 12.36
C ASP A 217 7.50 -19.10 12.84
N GLU A 218 7.10 -18.25 13.78
CA GLU A 218 5.72 -18.22 14.28
C GLU A 218 4.71 -17.85 13.19
N TYR A 219 5.08 -16.93 12.31
CA TYR A 219 4.24 -16.52 11.19
C TYR A 219 3.96 -17.68 10.25
N ILE A 220 4.99 -18.36 9.76
CA ILE A 220 4.85 -19.48 8.82
C ILE A 220 4.11 -20.63 9.51
N PHE A 221 4.41 -20.88 10.80
CA PHE A 221 3.70 -21.87 11.60
C PHE A 221 2.17 -21.64 11.59
N ARG A 222 1.72 -20.44 11.94
CA ARG A 222 0.30 -20.09 11.98
C ARG A 222 -0.37 -20.14 10.60
N LEU A 223 0.35 -19.80 9.54
CA LEU A 223 -0.18 -19.93 8.19
C LEU A 223 -0.47 -21.37 7.79
N VAL A 224 0.42 -22.29 8.17
CA VAL A 224 0.30 -23.71 7.83
C VAL A 224 -0.66 -24.44 8.77
N HIS A 225 -0.76 -23.98 10.02
CA HIS A 225 -1.57 -24.58 11.07
C HIS A 225 -2.57 -23.58 11.69
N PRO A 226 -3.56 -23.10 10.94
CA PRO A 226 -4.46 -22.03 11.40
C PRO A 226 -5.33 -22.41 12.61
N THR A 227 -5.52 -23.70 12.85
CA THR A 227 -6.34 -24.21 13.98
C THR A 227 -5.55 -24.39 15.27
N LEU A 228 -4.23 -24.22 15.24
CA LEU A 228 -3.37 -24.44 16.41
C LEU A 228 -2.96 -23.11 17.03
N SER A 229 -3.19 -22.96 18.33
CA SER A 229 -2.94 -21.70 19.05
C SER A 229 -1.48 -21.46 19.41
N SER A 230 -0.62 -22.48 19.37
CA SER A 230 0.79 -22.34 19.72
C SER A 230 1.71 -23.42 19.13
N VAL A 231 2.97 -23.05 18.90
CA VAL A 231 4.04 -23.97 18.46
C VAL A 231 4.20 -25.15 19.43
N SER A 232 3.94 -24.93 20.71
CA SER A 232 4.03 -25.99 21.74
C SER A 232 3.02 -27.13 21.53
N GLN A 233 1.88 -26.88 20.92
CA GLN A 233 0.88 -27.91 20.62
C GLN A 233 1.35 -28.89 19.54
N ILE A 234 2.14 -28.44 18.58
CA ILE A 234 2.73 -29.33 17.56
C ILE A 234 3.89 -30.13 18.13
N LYS A 235 4.64 -29.57 19.09
CA LYS A 235 5.74 -30.29 19.72
C LYS A 235 5.31 -31.61 20.41
N GLY A 236 4.02 -31.81 20.62
CA GLY A 236 3.43 -33.06 21.06
C GLY A 236 3.06 -34.06 19.94
N ALA A 237 2.97 -33.64 18.70
CA ALA A 237 2.58 -34.48 17.55
C ALA A 237 3.82 -35.08 16.85
N ASN A 238 3.70 -36.31 16.37
CA ASN A 238 4.84 -37.22 16.16
C ASN A 238 5.58 -37.17 14.83
N THR A 239 5.35 -36.24 13.90
CA THR A 239 6.04 -36.29 12.60
C THR A 239 6.32 -34.92 12.04
N HIS A 240 7.53 -34.68 11.52
CA HIS A 240 7.98 -33.49 10.80
C HIS A 240 7.58 -32.16 11.45
N LYS A 241 7.98 -31.96 12.70
CA LYS A 241 7.62 -30.82 13.53
C LYS A 241 8.10 -29.48 13.00
N MET A 242 9.13 -29.51 12.14
CA MET A 242 9.70 -28.33 11.47
C MET A 242 9.44 -28.34 9.95
N SER A 243 8.60 -29.26 9.46
CA SER A 243 8.33 -29.39 8.02
C SER A 243 7.72 -28.15 7.37
N TYR A 244 7.00 -27.35 8.15
CA TYR A 244 6.42 -26.07 7.69
C TYR A 244 7.53 -25.07 7.32
N ILE A 245 8.57 -24.94 8.14
CA ILE A 245 9.73 -24.08 7.86
C ILE A 245 10.58 -24.67 6.75
N ALA A 246 10.82 -26.00 6.76
CA ALA A 246 11.53 -26.66 5.66
C ALA A 246 10.85 -26.41 4.30
N SER A 247 9.53 -26.53 4.26
CA SER A 247 8.74 -26.23 3.04
C SER A 247 8.87 -24.78 2.59
N TYR A 248 8.90 -23.85 3.53
CA TYR A 248 9.10 -22.44 3.24
C TYR A 248 10.52 -22.17 2.70
N ILE A 249 11.56 -22.67 3.36
CA ILE A 249 12.96 -22.53 2.93
C ILE A 249 13.17 -23.15 1.54
N PHE A 250 12.63 -24.36 1.33
CA PHE A 250 12.66 -25.03 0.04
C PHE A 250 12.04 -24.18 -1.06
N LEU A 251 10.85 -23.63 -0.81
CA LEU A 251 10.17 -22.77 -1.78
C LEU A 251 11.00 -21.52 -2.12
N VAL A 252 11.48 -20.80 -1.11
CA VAL A 252 12.25 -19.56 -1.31
C VAL A 252 13.53 -19.86 -2.06
N ASN A 253 14.25 -20.91 -1.68
CA ASN A 253 15.49 -21.30 -2.35
C ASN A 253 15.25 -21.74 -3.81
N TYR A 254 14.20 -22.50 -4.06
CA TYR A 254 13.80 -22.87 -5.41
C TYR A 254 13.55 -21.64 -6.30
N LEU A 255 12.76 -20.68 -5.80
CA LEU A 255 12.44 -19.45 -6.53
C LEU A 255 13.69 -18.61 -6.80
N ALA A 256 14.60 -18.54 -5.83
CA ALA A 256 15.83 -17.77 -5.93
C ALA A 256 16.85 -18.39 -6.90
N GLN A 257 17.14 -19.68 -6.76
CA GLN A 257 18.09 -20.41 -7.59
C GLN A 257 17.68 -20.42 -9.08
N ASN A 258 16.40 -20.54 -9.35
CA ASN A 258 15.87 -20.50 -10.71
C ASN A 258 15.61 -19.08 -11.24
N LYS A 259 15.95 -18.03 -10.46
CA LYS A 259 15.80 -16.61 -10.84
C LYS A 259 14.39 -16.28 -11.33
N LEU A 260 13.40 -16.83 -10.65
CA LEU A 260 11.98 -16.69 -11.03
C LEU A 260 11.38 -15.36 -10.61
N PHE A 261 12.05 -14.63 -9.71
CA PHE A 261 11.62 -13.34 -9.21
C PHE A 261 12.51 -12.20 -9.70
N PRO A 262 11.95 -11.00 -9.94
CA PRO A 262 12.73 -9.86 -10.40
C PRO A 262 13.69 -9.35 -9.32
N ALA A 263 14.80 -8.77 -9.73
CA ALA A 263 15.64 -7.96 -8.85
C ALA A 263 14.95 -6.63 -8.54
N ILE A 264 15.19 -6.07 -7.35
CA ILE A 264 14.60 -4.81 -6.89
C ILE A 264 15.70 -3.77 -6.73
N LYS A 265 15.45 -2.58 -7.25
CA LYS A 265 16.28 -1.39 -7.06
C LYS A 265 15.51 -0.38 -6.23
N LEU A 266 16.06 0.03 -5.11
CA LEU A 266 15.48 1.06 -4.25
C LEU A 266 16.30 2.34 -4.33
N TYR A 267 15.64 3.44 -4.69
CA TYR A 267 16.23 4.79 -4.77
C TYR A 267 15.82 5.61 -3.55
N LYS A 268 16.76 6.42 -3.05
CA LYS A 268 16.48 7.33 -1.94
C LYS A 268 15.59 8.49 -2.38
N ASP A 269 14.83 9.03 -1.45
CA ASP A 269 13.94 10.16 -1.66
C ASP A 269 14.56 11.51 -1.20
N GLN A 270 15.77 11.50 -0.63
CA GLN A 270 16.41 12.68 -0.03
C GLN A 270 17.57 13.27 -0.84
N ASP A 271 18.27 12.45 -1.62
CA ASP A 271 19.56 12.84 -2.24
C ASP A 271 19.45 13.16 -3.74
N VAL A 272 18.24 13.20 -4.29
CA VAL A 272 17.99 13.40 -5.73
C VAL A 272 17.07 14.58 -5.94
N GLU A 273 17.19 15.26 -7.07
CA GLU A 273 16.21 16.26 -7.50
C GLU A 273 14.81 15.64 -7.49
N VAL A 274 13.93 16.18 -6.64
CA VAL A 274 12.58 15.68 -6.45
C VAL A 274 11.64 16.42 -7.39
N ARG A 275 10.75 15.69 -8.05
CA ARG A 275 9.66 16.28 -8.82
C ARG A 275 8.47 16.58 -7.90
N ASN A 276 7.97 17.82 -7.98
CA ASN A 276 6.79 18.22 -7.24
C ASN A 276 5.53 17.85 -8.01
N VAL A 277 4.52 17.42 -7.29
CA VAL A 277 3.20 17.10 -7.83
C VAL A 277 2.14 17.88 -7.06
N ASP A 278 1.27 18.55 -7.79
CA ASP A 278 0.06 19.14 -7.24
C ASP A 278 -1.08 18.11 -7.31
N MET A 279 -1.80 17.97 -6.23
CA MET A 279 -3.00 17.16 -6.14
C MET A 279 -4.21 18.09 -6.14
N VAL A 280 -4.95 18.15 -7.23
CA VAL A 280 -6.17 18.95 -7.35
C VAL A 280 -7.36 18.07 -7.09
N ILE A 281 -8.20 18.45 -6.11
CA ILE A 281 -9.32 17.65 -5.66
C ILE A 281 -10.60 18.46 -5.72
N ASP A 282 -11.57 17.94 -6.44
CA ASP A 282 -12.96 18.38 -6.39
C ASP A 282 -13.76 17.40 -5.51
N ILE A 283 -14.11 17.84 -4.31
CA ILE A 283 -14.81 17.03 -3.32
C ILE A 283 -16.30 17.27 -3.38
N GLY A 284 -17.01 16.39 -4.05
CA GLY A 284 -18.46 16.37 -4.03
C GLY A 284 -19.04 15.57 -2.85
N ASN A 285 -20.34 15.72 -2.61
CA ASN A 285 -21.05 14.92 -1.62
C ASN A 285 -21.24 13.47 -2.09
N SER A 286 -21.54 13.27 -3.37
CA SER A 286 -21.76 11.95 -3.96
C SER A 286 -20.49 11.37 -4.57
N ARG A 287 -19.75 12.19 -5.30
CA ARG A 287 -18.55 11.78 -6.03
C ARG A 287 -17.42 12.78 -5.85
N THR A 288 -16.21 12.30 -5.96
CA THR A 288 -14.97 13.08 -5.88
C THR A 288 -14.12 12.81 -7.10
N THR A 289 -13.50 13.86 -7.61
CA THR A 289 -12.50 13.82 -8.68
C THR A 289 -11.17 14.30 -8.14
N ALA A 290 -10.09 13.65 -8.50
CA ALA A 290 -8.75 14.08 -8.14
C ALA A 290 -7.76 13.92 -9.31
N LEU A 291 -6.96 14.95 -9.53
CA LEU A 291 -5.95 15.01 -10.59
C LEU A 291 -4.57 15.21 -9.97
N LEU A 292 -3.56 14.58 -10.59
CA LEU A 292 -2.16 14.67 -10.22
C LEU A 292 -1.42 15.41 -11.36
N ILE A 293 -0.81 16.54 -11.03
CA ILE A 293 -0.18 17.45 -12.00
C ILE A 293 1.28 17.64 -11.58
N GLU A 294 2.21 17.14 -12.39
CA GLU A 294 3.64 17.28 -12.13
C GLU A 294 4.12 18.69 -12.56
N ASP A 295 5.00 19.32 -11.76
CA ASP A 295 5.62 20.63 -12.09
C ASP A 295 6.28 20.59 -13.47
N ASN A 296 6.07 21.65 -14.27
CA ASN A 296 6.55 21.78 -15.64
C ASN A 296 6.04 20.69 -16.61
N SER A 297 4.94 20.04 -16.26
CA SER A 297 4.32 19.06 -17.14
C SER A 297 3.53 19.74 -18.26
N ASN A 298 3.57 19.14 -19.45
CA ASN A 298 2.65 19.49 -20.52
C ASN A 298 1.24 19.02 -20.15
N PHE A 299 0.21 19.63 -20.71
CA PHE A 299 -1.20 19.28 -20.46
C PHE A 299 -1.49 17.76 -20.58
N ASN A 300 -0.75 17.05 -21.44
CA ASN A 300 -0.86 15.61 -21.62
C ASN A 300 -0.33 14.77 -20.43
N GLN A 301 0.30 15.41 -19.45
CA GLN A 301 0.88 14.74 -18.27
C GLN A 301 0.00 14.88 -17.01
N VAL A 302 -1.17 15.48 -17.13
CA VAL A 302 -2.18 15.45 -16.08
C VAL A 302 -2.71 14.02 -15.95
N LYS A 303 -2.58 13.43 -14.78
CA LYS A 303 -3.01 12.04 -14.52
C LYS A 303 -4.15 12.03 -13.51
N PRO A 304 -5.20 11.27 -13.75
CA PRO A 304 -6.23 11.06 -12.77
C PRO A 304 -5.69 10.23 -11.58
N LEU A 305 -6.17 10.54 -10.38
CA LEU A 305 -5.97 9.66 -9.24
C LEU A 305 -6.69 8.32 -9.48
N SER A 306 -6.01 7.25 -9.17
CA SER A 306 -6.53 5.88 -9.26
C SER A 306 -6.42 5.21 -7.91
N LEU A 307 -7.55 4.79 -7.35
CA LEU A 307 -7.59 4.10 -6.07
C LEU A 307 -7.40 2.60 -6.29
N ILE A 308 -6.38 2.03 -5.66
CA ILE A 308 -6.14 0.57 -5.65
C ILE A 308 -7.21 -0.11 -4.81
N ASP A 309 -7.76 -1.19 -5.33
CA ASP A 309 -8.65 -2.09 -4.59
C ASP A 309 -7.79 -3.06 -3.76
N TYR A 310 -7.65 -2.77 -2.48
CA TYR A 310 -6.86 -3.62 -1.58
C TYR A 310 -7.61 -4.88 -1.11
N THR A 311 -8.92 -4.90 -1.29
CA THR A 311 -9.74 -6.09 -0.98
C THR A 311 -9.62 -7.13 -2.08
N GLU A 312 -9.67 -6.69 -3.34
CA GLU A 312 -9.52 -7.55 -4.53
C GLU A 312 -8.42 -7.03 -5.44
N LEU A 313 -7.19 -7.38 -5.12
CA LEU A 313 -5.99 -6.81 -5.74
C LEU A 313 -5.83 -7.09 -7.23
N LEU A 314 -6.39 -8.20 -7.73
CA LEU A 314 -6.15 -8.63 -9.10
C LEU A 314 -7.37 -8.45 -10.00
N ARG A 315 -7.11 -8.05 -11.23
CA ARG A 315 -8.06 -8.13 -12.34
C ARG A 315 -7.38 -8.60 -13.61
N GLU A 316 -8.12 -9.27 -14.47
CA GLU A 316 -7.69 -9.56 -15.83
C GLU A 316 -8.06 -8.41 -16.77
N LYS A 317 -7.10 -7.96 -17.56
CA LYS A 317 -7.31 -6.98 -18.63
C LYS A 317 -6.44 -7.37 -19.83
N ASP A 318 -7.07 -7.52 -21.00
CA ASP A 318 -6.37 -7.85 -22.26
C ASP A 318 -5.49 -9.12 -22.14
N GLY A 319 -5.97 -10.15 -21.42
CA GLY A 319 -5.25 -11.40 -21.16
C GLY A 319 -4.05 -11.28 -20.21
N LYS A 320 -3.86 -10.12 -19.59
CA LYS A 320 -2.82 -9.87 -18.58
C LYS A 320 -3.45 -9.61 -17.22
N THR A 321 -2.85 -10.19 -16.20
CA THR A 321 -3.20 -9.88 -14.82
C THR A 321 -2.55 -8.57 -14.40
N CYS A 322 -3.32 -7.68 -13.83
CA CYS A 322 -2.84 -6.39 -13.33
C CYS A 322 -3.48 -6.05 -11.97
N ILE A 323 -2.88 -5.10 -11.27
CA ILE A 323 -3.45 -4.57 -10.03
C ILE A 323 -4.78 -3.88 -10.33
N ARG A 324 -5.83 -4.24 -9.57
CA ARG A 324 -7.14 -3.64 -9.69
C ARG A 324 -7.12 -2.23 -9.12
N SER A 325 -7.60 -1.30 -9.89
CA SER A 325 -7.76 0.08 -9.45
C SER A 325 -8.93 0.75 -10.15
N TYR A 326 -9.49 1.76 -9.52
CA TYR A 326 -10.62 2.55 -10.00
C TYR A 326 -10.17 4.00 -10.21
N LYS A 327 -10.43 4.54 -11.39
CA LYS A 327 -10.17 5.95 -11.71
C LYS A 327 -11.32 6.82 -11.21
N GLU A 328 -11.03 8.12 -11.02
CA GLU A 328 -12.06 9.11 -10.77
C GLU A 328 -13.14 9.16 -11.89
N PRO A 329 -14.34 9.66 -11.63
CA PRO A 329 -14.85 10.05 -10.32
C PRO A 329 -15.18 8.83 -9.46
N PHE A 330 -14.82 8.88 -8.19
CA PHE A 330 -15.13 7.81 -7.25
C PHE A 330 -16.20 8.23 -6.25
N ASP A 331 -17.04 7.27 -5.83
CA ASP A 331 -18.11 7.49 -4.88
C ASP A 331 -17.58 7.96 -3.52
N MET A 332 -18.20 8.96 -2.91
CA MET A 332 -17.86 9.39 -1.54
C MET A 332 -18.52 8.50 -0.49
N ARG A 333 -18.22 7.21 -0.60
CA ARG A 333 -18.57 6.18 0.37
C ARG A 333 -17.32 5.68 1.06
N LEU A 334 -17.43 5.54 2.38
CA LEU A 334 -16.35 5.10 3.25
C LEU A 334 -16.77 3.81 3.94
N ALA A 335 -15.84 2.86 4.00
CA ALA A 335 -15.97 1.66 4.83
C ALA A 335 -14.73 1.53 5.69
N PHE A 336 -14.92 1.37 7.01
CA PHE A 336 -13.80 1.07 7.89
C PHE A 336 -13.34 -0.35 7.60
N ARG A 337 -12.16 -0.48 7.03
CA ARG A 337 -11.57 -1.74 6.64
C ARG A 337 -10.06 -1.64 6.67
N LYS A 338 -9.42 -2.52 7.45
CA LYS A 338 -7.97 -2.64 7.49
C LYS A 338 -7.47 -3.29 6.20
N VAL A 339 -6.39 -2.79 5.65
CA VAL A 339 -5.63 -3.50 4.61
C VAL A 339 -4.76 -4.54 5.29
N ASP A 340 -4.83 -5.77 4.82
CA ASP A 340 -4.08 -6.88 5.38
C ASP A 340 -3.04 -7.40 4.38
N PHE A 341 -1.79 -7.38 4.81
CA PHE A 341 -0.65 -7.98 4.12
C PHE A 341 -0.08 -9.17 4.93
N GLY A 342 -0.93 -9.81 5.71
CA GLY A 342 -0.53 -10.91 6.57
C GLY A 342 0.07 -10.43 7.88
N SER A 343 -0.65 -9.63 8.65
CA SER A 343 -0.26 -9.22 10.00
C SER A 343 -0.84 -10.16 11.05
N PHE A 344 -0.12 -10.33 12.16
CA PHE A 344 -0.59 -11.10 13.31
C PHE A 344 -0.79 -10.23 14.53
N GLY A 345 -2.01 -10.18 15.03
CA GLY A 345 -2.43 -9.84 16.38
C GLY A 345 -1.70 -8.67 17.08
N ILE A 346 -1.70 -8.70 18.41
CA ILE A 346 -1.27 -7.59 19.29
C ILE A 346 0.23 -7.29 19.22
N ASN A 347 1.06 -8.25 18.80
CA ASN A 347 2.52 -8.12 18.69
C ASN A 347 2.99 -7.90 17.25
N ASP A 348 2.13 -7.39 16.40
CA ASP A 348 2.45 -7.14 14.99
C ASP A 348 3.68 -6.24 14.85
N SER A 349 4.53 -6.63 13.91
CA SER A 349 5.62 -5.79 13.49
C SER A 349 5.09 -4.44 12.97
N LYS A 350 5.85 -3.37 13.14
CA LYS A 350 5.50 -2.04 12.61
C LYS A 350 5.49 -1.98 11.08
N GLN A 351 5.88 -3.06 10.42
CA GLN A 351 5.94 -3.19 8.97
C GLN A 351 4.61 -3.65 8.39
N PHE A 352 4.37 -3.28 7.13
CA PHE A 352 3.15 -3.56 6.40
C PHE A 352 1.85 -3.02 7.01
N VAL A 353 1.97 -2.05 7.90
CA VAL A 353 0.82 -1.25 8.32
C VAL A 353 0.48 -0.26 7.21
N TYR A 354 -0.77 -0.25 6.79
CA TYR A 354 -1.24 0.71 5.79
C TYR A 354 -1.65 2.03 6.47
N PRO A 355 -1.35 3.20 5.90
CA PRO A 355 -1.55 4.48 6.58
C PRO A 355 -3.01 4.88 6.83
N SER A 356 -3.96 4.25 6.17
CA SER A 356 -5.39 4.54 6.32
C SER A 356 -6.16 3.29 6.77
N PHE A 357 -7.19 3.47 7.58
CA PHE A 357 -8.05 2.40 8.07
C PHE A 357 -9.47 2.46 7.48
N ILE A 358 -9.66 3.26 6.44
CA ILE A 358 -10.87 3.25 5.63
C ILE A 358 -10.57 2.82 4.21
N ARG A 359 -11.61 2.28 3.53
CA ARG A 359 -11.65 2.13 2.08
C ARG A 359 -12.59 3.19 1.51
N LEU A 360 -12.31 3.63 0.29
CA LEU A 360 -13.02 4.73 -0.35
C LEU A 360 -13.51 4.32 -1.74
N GLY A 361 -14.56 4.95 -2.24
CA GLY A 361 -15.03 4.83 -3.61
C GLY A 361 -15.67 3.48 -3.91
N GLN A 362 -15.34 2.91 -5.07
CA GLN A 362 -15.93 1.67 -5.57
C GLN A 362 -15.61 0.46 -4.69
N GLU A 363 -14.40 0.40 -4.12
CA GLU A 363 -14.04 -0.64 -3.16
C GLU A 363 -14.97 -0.60 -1.94
N ALA A 364 -15.17 0.59 -1.34
CA ALA A 364 -16.09 0.76 -0.23
C ALA A 364 -17.53 0.39 -0.60
N SER A 365 -17.99 0.81 -1.77
CA SER A 365 -19.34 0.48 -2.27
C SER A 365 -19.54 -1.03 -2.41
N THR A 366 -18.53 -1.74 -2.92
CA THR A 366 -18.57 -3.20 -3.06
C THR A 366 -18.57 -3.90 -1.69
N LEU A 367 -17.75 -3.42 -0.75
CA LEU A 367 -17.70 -3.95 0.62
C LEU A 367 -19.03 -3.75 1.35
N ILE A 368 -19.63 -2.57 1.27
CA ILE A 368 -20.94 -2.26 1.85
C ILE A 368 -22.01 -3.19 1.30
N HIS A 369 -22.02 -3.39 -0.01
CA HIS A 369 -23.00 -4.27 -0.64
C HIS A 369 -22.87 -5.72 -0.17
N ARG A 370 -21.64 -6.23 -0.06
CA ARG A 370 -21.38 -7.59 0.45
C ARG A 370 -21.79 -7.75 1.92
N ALA A 371 -21.55 -6.75 2.74
CA ALA A 371 -21.92 -6.77 4.15
C ALA A 371 -23.44 -6.71 4.33
N CYS A 372 -24.15 -5.85 3.59
CA CYS A 372 -25.61 -5.73 3.66
C CYS A 372 -26.35 -7.01 3.27
N SER A 373 -25.72 -7.90 2.49
CA SER A 373 -26.33 -9.19 2.14
C SER A 373 -26.31 -10.21 3.28
N SER A 374 -25.59 -9.94 4.37
CA SER A 374 -25.28 -10.95 5.40
C SER A 374 -25.77 -10.66 6.81
N ALA A 375 -26.12 -9.42 7.16
CA ALA A 375 -26.46 -9.09 8.54
C ALA A 375 -27.52 -8.00 8.64
N TRP A 376 -28.70 -8.39 9.09
CA TRP A 376 -29.76 -7.50 9.57
C TRP A 376 -29.66 -7.25 11.09
N GLU A 377 -28.56 -7.62 11.73
CA GLU A 377 -28.39 -7.53 13.18
C GLU A 377 -27.39 -6.46 13.54
N GLU A 378 -27.90 -5.43 14.19
CA GLU A 378 -27.27 -4.29 14.85
C GLU A 378 -26.59 -3.25 13.94
N GLU A 379 -27.05 -2.01 14.10
CA GLU A 379 -26.45 -0.80 13.53
C GLU A 379 -25.02 -0.57 14.06
N THR A 380 -24.05 -1.28 13.51
CA THR A 380 -22.64 -1.00 13.75
C THR A 380 -22.20 0.20 12.91
N LEU A 381 -21.43 1.11 13.50
CA LEU A 381 -20.88 2.24 12.76
C LEU A 381 -19.61 1.80 12.03
N SER A 382 -19.78 1.18 10.86
CA SER A 382 -18.67 0.67 10.03
C SER A 382 -18.59 1.33 8.65
N THR A 383 -19.62 2.05 8.26
CA THR A 383 -19.72 2.67 6.92
C THR A 383 -20.34 4.04 6.99
N TYR A 384 -19.99 4.89 6.03
CA TYR A 384 -20.53 6.23 5.92
C TYR A 384 -20.52 6.75 4.48
N SER A 385 -21.35 7.75 4.21
CA SER A 385 -21.37 8.44 2.92
C SER A 385 -21.40 9.95 3.08
N SER A 386 -20.95 10.68 2.07
CA SER A 386 -21.05 12.15 1.98
C SER A 386 -20.46 12.89 3.17
N PRO A 387 -19.20 12.66 3.59
CA PRO A 387 -18.63 13.27 4.80
C PRO A 387 -18.53 14.79 4.73
N LYS A 388 -18.49 15.41 3.54
CA LYS A 388 -18.50 16.86 3.33
C LYS A 388 -19.72 17.54 3.96
N ARG A 389 -20.88 16.88 3.97
CA ARG A 389 -22.14 17.42 4.56
C ARG A 389 -22.06 17.64 6.07
N TYR A 390 -21.09 17.02 6.74
CA TYR A 390 -21.00 16.98 8.20
C TYR A 390 -19.75 17.64 8.74
N LEU A 391 -19.16 18.58 7.99
CA LEU A 391 -17.97 19.33 8.41
C LEU A 391 -18.18 20.13 9.69
N TRP A 392 -19.43 20.52 9.99
CA TRP A 392 -19.82 21.22 11.21
C TRP A 392 -19.93 20.29 12.43
N ASP A 393 -20.08 18.97 12.22
CA ASP A 393 -20.32 18.01 13.31
C ASP A 393 -19.02 17.44 13.86
N ASN A 394 -18.55 18.10 14.92
CA ASN A 394 -17.33 17.72 15.64
C ASN A 394 -17.60 16.93 16.93
N LYS A 395 -18.86 16.55 17.19
CA LYS A 395 -19.19 15.78 18.38
C LYS A 395 -18.79 14.33 18.22
N PRO A 396 -18.19 13.72 19.26
CA PRO A 396 -17.93 12.28 19.25
C PRO A 396 -19.22 11.50 19.02
N SER A 397 -19.11 10.39 18.29
CA SER A 397 -20.24 9.49 18.10
C SER A 397 -20.66 8.87 19.44
N LYS A 398 -21.95 8.61 19.62
CA LYS A 398 -22.45 7.87 20.79
C LYS A 398 -22.08 6.39 20.74
N LYS A 399 -21.96 5.84 19.55
CA LYS A 399 -21.55 4.44 19.30
C LYS A 399 -20.09 4.43 18.85
N GLU A 400 -19.39 3.37 19.17
CA GLU A 400 -18.03 3.11 18.70
C GLU A 400 -18.05 2.73 17.22
N TRP A 401 -17.03 3.17 16.49
CA TRP A 401 -16.79 2.76 15.12
C TRP A 401 -16.06 1.41 15.08
N GLU A 402 -16.49 0.52 14.21
CA GLU A 402 -15.96 -0.82 14.06
C GLU A 402 -15.51 -1.07 12.62
N PHE A 403 -14.61 -2.02 12.43
CA PHE A 403 -14.30 -2.49 11.10
C PHE A 403 -15.49 -3.23 10.49
N LEU A 404 -15.73 -3.00 9.22
CA LEU A 404 -16.74 -3.71 8.45
C LEU A 404 -16.37 -5.20 8.36
N VAL A 405 -17.27 -6.06 8.80
CA VAL A 405 -17.12 -7.51 8.80
C VAL A 405 -17.84 -8.08 7.58
N LEU A 406 -17.16 -8.95 6.85
CA LEU A 406 -17.74 -9.70 5.74
C LEU A 406 -18.25 -11.07 6.23
N PRO A 407 -19.15 -11.72 5.49
CA PRO A 407 -19.64 -13.05 5.84
C PRO A 407 -18.51 -14.04 6.09
N GLY A 408 -18.52 -14.68 7.25
CA GLY A 408 -17.51 -15.67 7.67
C GLY A 408 -16.25 -15.08 8.34
N GLU A 409 -16.20 -13.77 8.55
CA GLU A 409 -15.13 -13.12 9.33
C GLU A 409 -15.59 -12.90 10.78
N GLU A 410 -14.62 -12.87 11.71
CA GLU A 410 -14.87 -12.48 13.08
C GLU A 410 -14.90 -10.97 13.24
N SER A 411 -15.73 -10.46 14.15
CA SER A 411 -15.81 -9.03 14.47
C SER A 411 -14.49 -8.53 15.05
N ASN A 412 -13.96 -7.46 14.49
CA ASN A 412 -12.76 -6.79 14.95
C ASN A 412 -13.04 -5.32 15.23
N HIS A 413 -12.87 -4.90 16.49
CA HIS A 413 -12.93 -3.48 16.85
C HIS A 413 -11.78 -2.69 16.21
N ILE A 414 -12.00 -1.39 15.92
CA ILE A 414 -10.94 -0.49 15.45
C ILE A 414 -9.99 -0.18 16.61
N LEU A 415 -9.40 -1.20 17.18
CA LEU A 415 -8.43 -1.03 18.25
C LEU A 415 -7.03 -1.01 17.64
N ASN A 416 -6.32 0.10 17.87
CA ASN A 416 -4.88 0.23 17.65
C ASN A 416 -4.33 -0.20 16.29
N ILE A 417 -4.59 0.58 15.25
CA ILE A 417 -3.71 0.56 14.07
C ILE A 417 -2.44 1.33 14.46
N ARG A 418 -1.35 0.60 14.72
CA ARG A 418 -0.07 1.16 15.13
C ARG A 418 0.38 2.27 14.17
N GLY A 419 0.82 3.39 14.75
CA GLY A 419 1.30 4.54 13.99
C GLY A 419 0.21 5.47 13.46
N ILE A 420 -1.07 5.10 13.51
CA ILE A 420 -2.18 5.95 13.09
C ILE A 420 -3.07 6.28 14.27
N SER A 421 -3.71 5.29 14.89
CA SER A 421 -4.62 5.52 16.01
C SER A 421 -3.90 6.06 17.25
N SER A 422 -2.62 5.76 17.43
CA SER A 422 -1.79 6.36 18.48
C SER A 422 -1.58 7.88 18.30
N ASN A 423 -1.87 8.42 17.13
CA ASN A 423 -1.83 9.84 16.84
C ASN A 423 -3.20 10.52 16.86
N LEU A 424 -4.25 9.77 17.23
CA LEU A 424 -5.62 10.26 17.30
C LEU A 424 -6.17 10.17 18.70
N MET A 425 -6.93 11.19 19.09
CA MET A 425 -7.82 11.10 20.24
C MET A 425 -9.05 10.25 19.89
N SER A 426 -9.79 9.81 20.89
CA SER A 426 -10.99 8.99 20.69
C SER A 426 -12.03 9.64 19.78
N ASP A 427 -12.12 10.96 19.76
CA ASP A 427 -13.04 11.73 18.90
C ASP A 427 -12.51 12.00 17.48
N GLY A 428 -11.32 11.49 17.13
CA GLY A 428 -10.72 11.62 15.80
C GLY A 428 -9.87 12.86 15.58
N ARG A 429 -9.67 13.70 16.60
CA ARG A 429 -8.71 14.81 16.52
C ARG A 429 -7.28 14.31 16.63
N ILE A 430 -6.34 15.07 16.07
CA ILE A 430 -4.92 14.78 16.24
C ILE A 430 -4.54 14.88 17.73
N ASP A 431 -3.91 13.85 18.24
CA ASP A 431 -3.31 13.87 19.57
C ASP A 431 -2.00 14.64 19.53
N VAL A 432 -1.97 15.81 20.15
CA VAL A 432 -0.78 16.68 20.24
C VAL A 432 0.10 16.26 21.41
N THR A 433 -0.48 15.58 22.39
CA THR A 433 0.18 15.28 23.67
C THR A 433 0.72 13.84 23.74
N GLY A 434 0.24 12.96 22.87
CA GLY A 434 0.60 11.54 22.87
C GLY A 434 0.08 10.77 24.10
N THR A 435 -0.87 11.34 24.83
CA THR A 435 -1.35 10.80 26.12
C THR A 435 -2.64 10.00 26.01
N ASP A 436 -3.45 10.25 24.98
CA ASP A 436 -4.79 9.66 24.86
C ASP A 436 -4.84 8.50 23.85
N GLY A 437 -3.80 7.77 23.64
CA GLY A 437 -3.71 6.70 22.63
C GLY A 437 -5.01 5.91 22.45
N GLY A 438 -5.97 6.50 21.74
CA GLY A 438 -7.33 6.11 21.43
C GLY A 438 -7.73 4.67 21.72
N ARG A 439 -8.18 4.40 22.95
CA ARG A 439 -8.63 3.05 23.36
C ARG A 439 -10.02 2.70 22.83
N SER A 440 -10.79 3.71 22.44
CA SER A 440 -12.11 3.55 21.85
C SER A 440 -12.32 4.56 20.72
N SER A 441 -12.98 4.16 19.66
CA SER A 441 -13.16 4.96 18.45
C SER A 441 -14.58 5.53 18.39
N HIS A 442 -14.78 6.68 19.02
CA HIS A 442 -16.02 7.45 18.94
C HIS A 442 -15.88 8.63 17.96
N TYR A 443 -15.25 8.39 16.83
CA TYR A 443 -14.92 9.44 15.85
C TYR A 443 -16.13 10.30 15.50
N SER A 444 -15.91 11.62 15.41
CA SER A 444 -16.92 12.56 14.94
C SER A 444 -17.15 12.41 13.43
N ARG A 445 -18.34 12.80 12.93
CA ARG A 445 -18.61 12.77 11.49
C ARG A 445 -17.69 13.69 10.68
N ARG A 446 -17.18 14.78 11.28
CA ARG A 446 -16.15 15.64 10.69
C ARG A 446 -14.86 14.87 10.42
N SER A 447 -14.40 14.05 11.35
CA SER A 447 -13.12 13.32 11.21
C SER A 447 -13.13 12.30 10.07
N LEU A 448 -14.31 11.85 9.62
CA LEU A 448 -14.43 11.00 8.42
C LEU A 448 -13.87 11.70 7.17
N MET A 449 -13.96 13.04 7.11
CA MET A 449 -13.34 13.80 6.02
C MET A 449 -11.81 13.77 6.10
N THR A 450 -11.24 13.87 7.31
CA THR A 450 -9.80 13.66 7.54
C THR A 450 -9.35 12.28 7.06
N PHE A 451 -10.11 11.23 7.36
CA PHE A 451 -9.79 9.87 6.95
C PHE A 451 -9.90 9.69 5.43
N ALA A 452 -10.88 10.33 4.78
CA ALA A 452 -10.98 10.33 3.32
C ALA A 452 -9.76 11.01 2.67
N PHE A 453 -9.32 12.17 3.18
CA PHE A 453 -8.09 12.82 2.71
C PHE A 453 -6.85 11.95 2.93
N LEU A 454 -6.76 11.29 4.10
CA LEU A 454 -5.64 10.39 4.40
C LEU A 454 -5.56 9.23 3.42
N GLU A 455 -6.70 8.63 3.08
CA GLU A 455 -6.76 7.57 2.07
C GLU A 455 -6.34 8.08 0.69
N MET A 456 -6.92 9.19 0.23
CA MET A 456 -6.57 9.78 -1.07
C MET A 456 -5.09 10.17 -1.15
N LEU A 457 -4.55 10.79 -0.10
CA LEU A 457 -3.13 11.18 -0.03
C LEU A 457 -2.21 9.95 -0.07
N SER A 458 -2.57 8.90 0.66
CA SER A 458 -1.79 7.64 0.69
C SER A 458 -1.77 6.97 -0.68
N GLN A 459 -2.92 6.89 -1.34
CA GLN A 459 -3.04 6.34 -2.69
C GLN A 459 -2.29 7.20 -3.72
N ALA A 460 -2.42 8.53 -3.62
CA ALA A 460 -1.73 9.46 -4.52
C ALA A 460 -0.21 9.33 -4.41
N ASN A 461 0.35 9.30 -3.19
CA ASN A 461 1.78 9.11 -3.00
C ASN A 461 2.27 7.76 -3.55
N THR A 462 1.51 6.69 -3.34
CA THR A 462 1.80 5.37 -3.91
C THR A 462 1.77 5.42 -5.44
N GLN A 463 0.78 6.07 -6.04
CA GLN A 463 0.62 6.16 -7.50
C GLN A 463 1.75 6.93 -8.16
N ILE A 464 2.06 8.16 -7.69
CA ILE A 464 3.09 9.02 -8.33
C ILE A 464 4.50 8.42 -8.25
N ASN A 465 4.74 7.56 -7.26
CA ASN A 465 6.02 6.87 -7.08
C ASN A 465 6.00 5.43 -7.60
N SER A 466 4.90 4.94 -8.15
CA SER A 466 4.86 3.63 -8.78
C SER A 466 5.71 3.61 -10.06
N GLU A 467 6.35 2.49 -10.35
CA GLU A 467 7.20 2.38 -11.54
C GLU A 467 6.43 2.64 -12.84
N PRO A 468 5.20 2.12 -13.04
CA PRO A 468 4.41 2.42 -14.23
C PRO A 468 4.14 3.92 -14.42
N TYR A 469 3.81 4.63 -13.35
CA TYR A 469 3.60 6.09 -13.42
C TYR A 469 4.88 6.82 -13.83
N ARG A 470 6.00 6.50 -13.18
CA ARG A 470 7.31 7.11 -13.43
C ARG A 470 7.84 6.85 -14.84
N ILE A 471 7.51 5.69 -15.42
CA ILE A 471 7.84 5.38 -16.82
C ILE A 471 6.97 6.21 -17.77
N ASP A 472 5.68 6.32 -17.49
CA ASP A 472 4.71 7.01 -18.35
C ASP A 472 4.97 8.53 -18.41
N VAL A 473 5.29 9.17 -17.28
CA VAL A 473 5.59 10.62 -17.22
C VAL A 473 7.08 10.94 -17.42
N GLY A 474 7.95 9.93 -17.52
CA GLY A 474 9.41 10.07 -17.62
C GLY A 474 10.12 10.12 -16.27
N TRP A 475 11.45 9.96 -16.30
CA TRP A 475 12.32 10.00 -15.12
C TRP A 475 12.07 8.86 -14.13
N LYS A 476 12.34 7.63 -14.59
CA LYS A 476 12.08 6.37 -13.87
C LYS A 476 12.65 6.32 -12.45
N THR A 477 13.79 6.97 -12.21
CA THR A 477 14.54 6.90 -10.93
C THR A 477 14.31 8.10 -10.02
N VAL A 478 13.57 9.10 -10.47
CA VAL A 478 13.38 10.36 -9.75
C VAL A 478 12.17 10.26 -8.82
N PRO A 479 12.34 10.52 -7.52
CA PRO A 479 11.25 10.60 -6.55
C PRO A 479 10.26 11.72 -6.85
N ARG A 480 9.01 11.51 -6.49
CA ARG A 480 7.95 12.51 -6.57
C ARG A 480 7.36 12.79 -5.21
N LYS A 481 7.10 14.06 -4.92
CA LYS A 481 6.48 14.47 -3.66
C LYS A 481 5.27 15.36 -3.94
N ILE A 482 4.18 15.12 -3.24
CA ILE A 482 3.02 16.01 -3.26
C ILE A 482 3.44 17.28 -2.56
N LYS A 483 3.42 18.40 -3.28
CA LYS A 483 3.79 19.72 -2.78
C LYS A 483 2.58 20.53 -2.35
N ARG A 484 1.49 20.44 -3.11
CA ARG A 484 0.26 21.18 -2.86
C ARG A 484 -0.95 20.26 -2.96
N ILE A 485 -1.92 20.49 -2.10
CA ILE A 485 -3.28 19.95 -2.23
C ILE A 485 -4.21 21.12 -2.48
N ILE A 486 -4.78 21.18 -3.66
CA ILE A 486 -5.70 22.22 -4.10
C ILE A 486 -7.11 21.66 -4.02
N ILE A 487 -7.97 22.26 -3.21
CA ILE A 487 -9.32 21.77 -2.95
C ILE A 487 -10.32 22.78 -3.50
N THR A 488 -11.27 22.35 -4.34
CA THR A 488 -12.41 23.16 -4.72
C THR A 488 -13.45 23.19 -3.60
N CYS A 489 -14.22 24.24 -3.53
CA CYS A 489 -15.30 24.38 -2.56
C CYS A 489 -16.54 24.95 -3.23
N PRO A 490 -17.77 24.68 -2.71
CA PRO A 490 -18.98 25.34 -3.16
C PRO A 490 -18.85 26.86 -3.06
N THR A 491 -19.44 27.55 -4.01
CA THR A 491 -19.34 29.01 -4.18
C THR A 491 -19.77 29.78 -2.92
N ALA A 492 -20.86 29.35 -2.28
CA ALA A 492 -21.37 29.98 -1.08
C ALA A 492 -20.99 29.26 0.22
N MET A 493 -19.98 28.38 0.19
CA MET A 493 -19.52 27.71 1.40
C MET A 493 -19.04 28.71 2.44
N SER A 494 -19.55 28.60 3.66
CA SER A 494 -19.19 29.51 4.74
C SER A 494 -17.69 29.44 5.08
N LYS A 495 -17.12 30.54 5.58
CA LYS A 495 -15.73 30.60 6.01
C LYS A 495 -15.39 29.50 7.04
N ILE A 496 -16.31 29.26 7.97
CA ILE A 496 -16.15 28.28 9.05
C ILE A 496 -16.07 26.85 8.47
N GLU A 497 -16.92 26.52 7.50
CA GLU A 497 -16.91 25.21 6.85
C GLU A 497 -15.66 25.00 6.01
N ARG A 498 -15.20 26.04 5.30
CA ARG A 498 -13.92 26.01 4.58
C ARG A 498 -12.73 25.76 5.49
N GLU A 499 -12.67 26.51 6.58
CA GLU A 499 -11.62 26.33 7.60
C GLU A 499 -11.65 24.90 8.16
N ALA A 500 -12.84 24.33 8.38
CA ALA A 500 -13.01 22.95 8.81
C ALA A 500 -12.51 21.95 7.74
N LEU A 501 -12.83 22.17 6.46
CA LEU A 501 -12.37 21.32 5.36
C LEU A 501 -10.85 21.36 5.23
N VAL A 502 -10.26 22.56 5.23
CA VAL A 502 -8.80 22.76 5.19
C VAL A 502 -8.13 22.11 6.39
N LYS A 503 -8.73 22.23 7.58
CA LYS A 503 -8.22 21.58 8.79
C LYS A 503 -8.21 20.05 8.64
N CYS A 504 -9.27 19.45 8.10
CA CYS A 504 -9.31 18.01 7.84
C CYS A 504 -8.17 17.57 6.91
N ALA A 505 -7.88 18.34 5.86
CA ALA A 505 -6.76 18.06 4.98
C ALA A 505 -5.40 18.19 5.68
N LYS A 506 -5.20 19.25 6.51
CA LYS A 506 -3.99 19.43 7.31
C LYS A 506 -3.79 18.31 8.33
N ASP A 507 -4.86 17.88 8.99
CA ASP A 507 -4.82 16.77 9.93
C ASP A 507 -4.42 15.46 9.22
N ALA A 508 -4.95 15.22 8.02
CA ALA A 508 -4.55 14.06 7.19
C ALA A 508 -3.08 14.12 6.79
N VAL A 509 -2.57 15.27 6.37
CA VAL A 509 -1.14 15.48 6.07
C VAL A 509 -0.27 15.21 7.30
N THR A 510 -0.71 15.64 8.46
CA THR A 510 0.02 15.41 9.72
C THR A 510 0.07 13.92 10.07
N LEU A 511 -1.06 13.21 9.99
CA LEU A 511 -1.11 11.75 10.21
C LEU A 511 -0.22 11.00 9.24
N TYR A 512 -0.34 11.33 7.96
CA TYR A 512 0.47 10.73 6.91
C TYR A 512 1.96 10.96 7.14
N GLY A 513 2.36 12.20 7.47
CA GLY A 513 3.74 12.56 7.71
C GLY A 513 4.34 11.82 8.91
N ARG A 514 3.62 11.76 10.03
CA ARG A 514 4.04 11.00 11.21
C ARG A 514 4.17 9.51 10.91
N PHE A 515 3.29 8.98 10.08
CA PHE A 515 3.33 7.58 9.70
C PHE A 515 4.52 7.24 8.78
N ILE A 516 4.77 8.05 7.74
CA ILE A 516 5.81 7.77 6.74
C ILE A 516 7.20 8.20 7.22
N TYR A 517 7.31 9.34 7.90
CA TYR A 517 8.59 9.98 8.24
C TYR A 517 8.85 10.04 9.76
N GLY A 518 8.05 9.38 10.57
CA GLY A 518 8.15 9.47 12.03
C GLY A 518 7.75 10.86 12.54
N ASN A 519 8.70 11.65 13.05
CA ASN A 519 8.41 12.99 13.58
C ASN A 519 8.37 14.09 12.51
N GLY A 520 8.66 13.76 11.26
CA GLY A 520 8.64 14.70 10.14
C GLY A 520 7.22 14.90 9.60
N VAL A 521 6.75 16.15 9.53
CA VAL A 521 5.54 16.49 8.78
C VAL A 521 5.98 16.98 7.41
N PRO A 522 5.54 16.36 6.30
CA PRO A 522 5.87 16.85 4.97
C PRO A 522 5.32 18.27 4.79
N ALA A 523 6.12 19.14 4.18
CA ALA A 523 5.69 20.48 3.82
C ALA A 523 4.77 20.40 2.60
N ILE A 524 3.48 20.15 2.86
CA ILE A 524 2.43 20.13 1.84
C ILE A 524 1.54 21.35 2.08
N ASP A 525 1.49 22.23 1.09
CA ASP A 525 0.63 23.40 1.14
C ASP A 525 -0.82 23.01 0.83
N ILE A 526 -1.74 23.40 1.69
CA ILE A 526 -3.18 23.23 1.44
C ILE A 526 -3.71 24.54 0.91
N ILE A 527 -4.19 24.51 -0.31
CA ILE A 527 -4.80 25.68 -0.94
C ILE A 527 -6.30 25.41 -1.00
N PRO A 528 -7.08 26.08 -0.17
CA PRO A 528 -8.51 26.14 -0.35
C PRO A 528 -8.76 27.08 -1.53
N ALA A 529 -8.83 26.51 -2.70
CA ALA A 529 -9.12 27.28 -3.88
C ALA A 529 -10.56 27.73 -3.83
N VAL A 530 -10.91 28.97 -3.63
CA VAL A 530 -12.25 29.21 -3.51
C VAL A 530 -12.90 30.51 -3.66
N ARG A 531 -12.43 31.48 -4.22
CA ARG A 531 -13.28 32.61 -4.56
C ARG A 531 -12.78 33.36 -5.76
N SER A 532 -13.71 33.79 -6.55
CA SER A 532 -13.55 34.88 -7.47
C SER A 532 -13.57 36.26 -6.80
N MET A 533 -13.96 36.36 -5.52
CA MET A 533 -13.94 37.62 -4.75
C MET A 533 -12.65 37.75 -3.95
N LYS A 534 -12.15 38.99 -3.83
CA LYS A 534 -11.03 39.30 -2.96
C LYS A 534 -11.41 39.03 -1.50
N ASP A 535 -10.66 38.20 -0.83
CA ASP A 535 -10.65 38.21 0.62
C ASP A 535 -9.97 39.50 1.14
N ASN A 536 -10.14 39.79 2.41
CA ASN A 536 -9.57 40.99 3.03
C ASN A 536 -8.04 41.09 2.94
N ASP A 537 -7.37 39.96 2.67
CA ASP A 537 -5.93 39.85 2.43
C ASP A 537 -5.52 39.99 0.95
N GLY A 538 -6.48 40.17 0.04
CA GLY A 538 -6.25 40.31 -1.38
C GLY A 538 -5.99 39.01 -2.14
N SER A 539 -6.09 37.83 -1.50
CA SER A 539 -5.95 36.55 -2.18
C SER A 539 -7.17 36.21 -3.05
N TRP A 540 -6.91 35.45 -4.13
CA TRP A 540 -7.93 34.97 -5.06
C TRP A 540 -8.22 33.52 -4.78
N TYR A 541 -9.49 33.16 -4.83
CA TYR A 541 -9.95 31.78 -4.61
C TYR A 541 -10.76 31.33 -5.82
N TYR A 542 -10.67 30.04 -6.14
CA TYR A 542 -11.48 29.41 -7.19
C TYR A 542 -12.55 28.53 -6.54
N ASP A 543 -13.80 28.88 -6.76
CA ASP A 543 -14.94 28.06 -6.37
C ASP A 543 -15.42 27.15 -7.51
N GLU A 544 -16.30 26.18 -7.19
CA GLU A 544 -16.80 25.19 -8.13
C GLU A 544 -17.53 25.86 -9.32
N ALA A 545 -18.38 26.86 -9.06
CA ALA A 545 -19.14 27.54 -10.11
C ALA A 545 -18.25 28.41 -11.03
N THR A 546 -17.28 29.14 -10.44
CA THR A 546 -16.29 29.89 -11.24
C THR A 546 -15.47 28.94 -12.12
N CYS A 547 -15.02 27.82 -11.56
CA CYS A 547 -14.26 26.83 -12.35
C CYS A 547 -15.09 26.27 -13.51
N ALA A 548 -16.36 25.97 -13.31
CA ALA A 548 -17.27 25.52 -14.36
C ALA A 548 -17.42 26.57 -15.48
N GLN A 549 -17.60 27.85 -15.12
CA GLN A 549 -17.68 28.95 -16.08
C GLN A 549 -16.37 29.14 -16.86
N LEU A 550 -15.22 29.03 -16.18
CA LEU A 550 -13.91 29.14 -16.80
C LEU A 550 -13.65 28.01 -17.82
N VAL A 551 -14.11 26.80 -17.54
CA VAL A 551 -14.02 25.67 -18.50
C VAL A 551 -14.80 25.99 -19.77
N TYR A 552 -16.01 26.54 -19.64
CA TYR A 552 -16.80 26.97 -20.80
C TYR A 552 -16.08 28.06 -21.60
N ILE A 553 -15.64 29.14 -20.94
CA ILE A 553 -14.96 30.26 -21.60
C ILE A 553 -13.65 29.79 -22.25
N TYR A 554 -12.87 28.96 -21.59
CA TYR A 554 -11.66 28.38 -22.16
C TYR A 554 -11.95 27.53 -23.41
N GLY A 555 -13.00 26.71 -23.35
CA GLY A 555 -13.44 25.92 -24.51
C GLY A 555 -13.85 26.77 -25.69
N GLU A 556 -14.62 27.82 -25.47
CA GLU A 556 -15.04 28.75 -26.53
C GLU A 556 -13.83 29.53 -27.05
N VAL A 557 -13.15 30.29 -26.22
CA VAL A 557 -12.06 31.17 -26.62
C VAL A 557 -10.86 30.39 -27.13
N GLY A 558 -10.40 29.37 -26.39
CA GLY A 558 -9.18 28.64 -26.73
C GLY A 558 -9.34 27.73 -27.95
N HIS A 559 -10.43 26.96 -28.00
CA HIS A 559 -10.61 25.98 -29.08
C HIS A 559 -11.37 26.54 -30.28
N LYS A 560 -12.50 27.21 -30.07
CA LYS A 560 -13.36 27.68 -31.14
C LYS A 560 -12.85 28.97 -31.78
N TYR A 561 -12.45 29.94 -30.97
CA TYR A 561 -11.93 31.23 -31.43
C TYR A 561 -10.40 31.30 -31.45
N LYS A 562 -9.69 30.18 -31.27
CA LYS A 562 -8.22 30.05 -31.39
C LYS A 562 -7.42 31.07 -30.56
N GLY A 563 -7.94 31.44 -29.39
CA GLY A 563 -7.34 32.42 -28.49
C GLY A 563 -7.69 33.87 -28.78
N VAL A 564 -8.50 34.16 -29.79
CA VAL A 564 -8.89 35.54 -30.16
C VAL A 564 -10.09 35.97 -29.28
N CYS A 565 -9.81 36.49 -28.08
CA CYS A 565 -10.84 36.95 -27.15
C CYS A 565 -11.78 37.99 -27.73
N SER A 566 -11.25 38.93 -28.52
CA SER A 566 -12.04 40.02 -29.11
C SER A 566 -13.17 39.53 -30.01
N GLU A 567 -12.98 38.46 -30.77
CA GLU A 567 -14.03 37.90 -31.61
C GLU A 567 -15.15 37.28 -30.76
N PHE A 568 -14.78 36.53 -29.75
CA PHE A 568 -15.74 35.94 -28.84
C PHE A 568 -16.56 36.99 -28.10
N PHE A 569 -15.89 38.00 -27.50
CA PHE A 569 -16.58 39.04 -26.74
C PHE A 569 -17.42 39.97 -27.64
N ASN A 570 -16.96 40.25 -28.85
CA ASN A 570 -17.75 41.04 -29.80
C ASN A 570 -19.03 40.32 -30.28
N LEU A 571 -18.99 39.00 -30.35
CA LEU A 571 -20.14 38.22 -30.79
C LEU A 571 -21.17 37.98 -29.68
N TYR A 572 -20.72 37.69 -28.46
CA TYR A 572 -21.59 37.29 -27.37
C TYR A 572 -21.73 38.34 -26.24
N GLY A 573 -20.81 39.29 -26.20
CA GLY A 573 -20.81 40.32 -25.17
C GLY A 573 -21.69 41.53 -25.53
N LYS A 574 -21.91 42.40 -24.57
CA LYS A 574 -22.60 43.69 -24.72
C LYS A 574 -21.67 44.81 -24.31
N VAL A 575 -21.71 45.90 -25.05
CA VAL A 575 -21.09 47.15 -24.65
C VAL A 575 -22.04 47.85 -23.66
N VAL A 576 -21.59 48.03 -22.42
CA VAL A 576 -22.32 48.73 -21.38
C VAL A 576 -21.90 50.20 -21.42
N ASP A 577 -22.84 51.14 -21.22
CA ASP A 577 -22.58 52.56 -21.22
C ASP A 577 -21.39 52.95 -20.33
N GLY A 578 -20.36 53.55 -20.93
CA GLY A 578 -19.13 53.94 -20.26
C GLY A 578 -17.93 52.97 -20.48
N ASN A 579 -18.13 51.77 -21.02
CA ASN A 579 -17.07 50.86 -21.37
C ASN A 579 -16.75 50.90 -22.85
N GLN A 580 -15.45 50.94 -23.20
CA GLN A 580 -15.00 50.90 -24.63
C GLN A 580 -14.99 49.47 -25.20
N GLN A 581 -15.16 48.45 -24.37
CA GLN A 581 -15.07 47.04 -24.77
C GLN A 581 -16.31 46.28 -24.30
N PRO A 582 -16.75 45.28 -25.06
CA PRO A 582 -17.87 44.45 -24.66
C PRO A 582 -17.51 43.58 -23.46
N THR A 583 -18.44 43.42 -22.53
CA THR A 583 -18.40 42.46 -21.41
C THR A 583 -19.39 41.34 -21.67
N LEU A 584 -19.13 40.16 -21.09
CA LEU A 584 -19.98 38.98 -21.21
C LEU A 584 -20.51 38.59 -19.84
N THR A 585 -21.82 38.57 -19.67
CA THR A 585 -22.45 38.04 -18.45
C THR A 585 -22.77 36.55 -18.63
N VAL A 586 -22.25 35.73 -17.76
CA VAL A 586 -22.49 34.28 -17.74
C VAL A 586 -23.19 33.90 -16.45
N GLY A 587 -24.34 33.24 -16.56
CA GLY A 587 -25.04 32.58 -15.45
C GLY A 587 -24.80 31.09 -15.51
N SER A 588 -24.45 30.48 -14.38
CA SER A 588 -24.32 29.03 -14.22
C SER A 588 -25.15 28.53 -13.04
N LEU A 589 -25.76 27.39 -13.21
CA LEU A 589 -26.45 26.64 -12.16
C LEU A 589 -25.80 25.26 -12.10
N ASP A 590 -25.11 24.98 -11.02
CA ASP A 590 -24.52 23.67 -10.71
C ASP A 590 -25.43 22.91 -9.73
N ILE A 591 -26.00 21.80 -10.18
CA ILE A 591 -26.87 20.96 -9.36
C ILE A 591 -26.07 19.73 -8.93
N GLY A 592 -25.47 19.86 -7.73
CA GLY A 592 -24.77 18.77 -7.09
C GLY A 592 -25.69 17.74 -6.43
N ALA A 593 -25.13 16.85 -5.62
CA ALA A 593 -25.90 15.90 -4.82
C ALA A 593 -26.50 16.57 -3.57
N GLY A 594 -25.77 17.46 -2.90
CA GLY A 594 -26.19 18.07 -1.64
C GLY A 594 -26.51 19.55 -1.70
N THR A 595 -26.01 20.27 -2.70
CA THR A 595 -26.24 21.70 -2.92
C THR A 595 -26.47 21.98 -4.40
N SER A 596 -27.22 23.05 -4.67
CA SER A 596 -27.30 23.65 -6.00
C SER A 596 -26.73 25.06 -5.91
N ASP A 597 -25.70 25.33 -6.70
CA ASP A 597 -24.94 26.56 -6.68
C ASP A 597 -25.27 27.43 -7.92
N LEU A 598 -25.75 28.64 -7.66
CA LEU A 598 -26.07 29.62 -8.70
C LEU A 598 -25.00 30.71 -8.69
N MET A 599 -24.43 31.01 -9.85
CA MET A 599 -23.48 32.10 -10.01
C MET A 599 -23.74 32.91 -11.27
N ILE A 600 -23.66 34.21 -11.14
CA ILE A 600 -23.70 35.16 -12.26
C ILE A 600 -22.42 36.00 -12.21
N SER A 601 -21.61 35.90 -13.23
CA SER A 601 -20.36 36.65 -13.34
C SER A 601 -20.35 37.47 -14.63
N GLU A 602 -19.78 38.65 -14.56
CA GLU A 602 -19.44 39.48 -15.74
C GLU A 602 -17.96 39.28 -16.05
N TYR A 603 -17.69 38.93 -17.29
CA TYR A 603 -16.34 38.75 -17.81
C TYR A 603 -15.93 39.92 -18.67
N SER A 604 -14.73 40.43 -18.43
CA SER A 604 -14.05 41.40 -19.26
C SER A 604 -12.72 40.86 -19.76
N TYR A 605 -12.17 41.42 -20.80
CA TYR A 605 -10.83 41.11 -21.28
C TYR A 605 -9.99 42.37 -21.45
N THR A 606 -8.69 42.26 -21.18
CA THR A 606 -7.72 43.32 -21.41
C THR A 606 -6.87 43.01 -22.60
N LYS A 607 -6.67 44.01 -23.50
CA LYS A 607 -5.68 43.91 -24.58
C LYS A 607 -4.32 44.36 -24.05
N GLY A 608 -3.33 43.50 -24.13
CA GLY A 608 -1.94 43.76 -23.78
C GLY A 608 -1.06 42.69 -24.40
N ASP A 609 0.21 42.63 -24.04
CA ASP A 609 1.14 41.57 -24.47
C ASP A 609 0.63 40.17 -24.07
N LEU A 610 -0.15 40.11 -23.00
CA LEU A 610 -0.92 38.93 -22.57
C LEU A 610 -2.39 39.33 -22.46
N THR A 611 -3.25 38.74 -23.28
CA THR A 611 -4.71 38.92 -23.16
C THR A 611 -5.21 38.18 -21.94
N THR A 612 -5.75 38.89 -20.96
CA THR A 612 -6.29 38.32 -19.72
C THR A 612 -7.81 38.47 -19.70
N ILE A 613 -8.50 37.38 -19.36
CA ILE A 613 -9.94 37.38 -19.10
C ILE A 613 -10.14 37.44 -17.58
N THR A 614 -10.90 38.42 -17.12
CA THR A 614 -11.11 38.66 -15.68
C THR A 614 -12.58 38.46 -15.35
N PRO A 615 -12.92 37.56 -14.41
CA PRO A 615 -14.26 37.41 -13.85
C PRO A 615 -14.55 38.53 -12.83
N ASP A 616 -15.75 39.05 -12.87
CA ASP A 616 -16.33 39.93 -11.85
C ASP A 616 -17.66 39.33 -11.38
N PRO A 617 -17.70 38.61 -10.23
CA PRO A 617 -18.91 37.99 -9.74
C PRO A 617 -19.93 39.05 -9.31
N LYS A 618 -21.10 38.98 -9.88
CA LYS A 618 -22.21 39.90 -9.58
C LYS A 618 -23.19 39.33 -8.59
N PHE A 619 -23.41 38.01 -8.66
CA PHE A 619 -24.32 37.31 -7.75
C PHE A 619 -23.85 35.88 -7.58
N TYR A 620 -23.93 35.35 -6.38
CA TYR A 620 -23.75 33.95 -6.09
C TYR A 620 -24.60 33.56 -4.86
N ASP A 621 -25.16 32.35 -4.94
CA ASP A 621 -25.94 31.76 -3.84
C ASP A 621 -25.90 30.23 -3.92
N SER A 622 -26.19 29.58 -2.82
CA SER A 622 -26.15 28.12 -2.69
C SER A 622 -27.40 27.66 -1.96
N PHE A 623 -28.09 26.70 -2.57
CA PHE A 623 -29.33 26.17 -2.04
C PHE A 623 -29.10 24.74 -1.53
N TYR A 624 -29.63 24.42 -0.35
CA TYR A 624 -29.62 23.03 0.19
C TYR A 624 -30.72 22.15 -0.43
N PHE A 625 -31.07 22.37 -1.66
CA PHE A 625 -31.98 21.55 -2.44
C PHE A 625 -31.25 21.06 -3.69
N ALA A 626 -31.08 19.73 -3.80
CA ALA A 626 -30.20 19.13 -4.79
C ALA A 626 -30.64 17.71 -5.16
N GLY A 627 -29.80 16.98 -5.88
CA GLY A 627 -30.12 15.63 -6.40
C GLY A 627 -30.53 14.63 -5.33
N ASP A 628 -29.94 14.69 -4.13
CA ASP A 628 -30.31 13.79 -3.02
C ASP A 628 -31.74 14.03 -2.51
N ASP A 629 -32.25 15.25 -2.64
CA ASP A 629 -33.61 15.60 -2.21
C ASP A 629 -34.65 15.17 -3.25
N MET A 630 -34.29 15.16 -4.52
CA MET A 630 -35.12 14.62 -5.61
C MET A 630 -35.33 13.12 -5.49
N LEU A 631 -34.40 12.38 -4.90
CA LEU A 631 -34.52 10.94 -4.67
C LEU A 631 -35.39 10.60 -3.46
N LYS A 632 -35.68 11.57 -2.58
CA LYS A 632 -36.56 11.39 -1.41
C LYS A 632 -38.04 11.71 -1.71
N ALA A 633 -38.31 12.41 -2.81
CA ALA A 633 -39.63 12.75 -3.28
C ALA A 633 -40.18 11.64 -4.19
#